data_5e0a89812abfff5e0dc1f000c7d8699b
#
_entry.id   5e0a89812abfff5e0dc1f000c7d8699b
#
_cell.length_a   1.000
_cell.length_b   1.000
_cell.length_c   1.000
_cell.angle_alpha   90.00
_cell.angle_beta   90.00
_cell.angle_gamma   90.00
#
_symmetry.space_group_name_H-M   'P 1'
#
loop_
_entity.id
_entity.type
_entity.pdbx_description
1 polymer ?
#
loop_
_entity_poly.entity_id
_entity_poly.type
_entity_poly.pdbx_seq_one_letter_code
_entity_poly.pdbx_strand_id
1 'polypeptide(L)'
;MPMTIGVSALVGVALASIASPVSAQKRFLALGDSYTIGEGVTEAERWPVQLVKKLQERDIRIGAPQIIATTGWTTDELDAAIDAARPAPPYELVTLLIGVNDQYRGRSVDEYRTQFKVLLERALYLAGMEPSRVIVVSIPDWGVTPFNRRRDKAVVAREIDAFNAVNREEAAARQVQWLDITDLTRAEPTAVVDDGLHPSAAMYAQWTERLVPLAVQALRQ
;
A
#
# COMPACT_ATOMS: atom_id res chain seq x y z
N MET A 1 -11.32 -82.07 -31.38
CA MET A 1 -10.63 -80.75 -31.53
C MET A 1 -11.41 -79.70 -30.75
N PRO A 2 -10.95 -79.19 -29.64
CA PRO A 2 -11.63 -78.11 -28.97
C PRO A 2 -11.03 -76.76 -29.42
N MET A 3 -11.85 -75.80 -29.70
CA MET A 3 -11.59 -74.44 -30.10
C MET A 3 -11.35 -73.56 -28.84
N THR A 4 -10.14 -73.02 -28.69
CA THR A 4 -9.78 -72.12 -27.65
C THR A 4 -10.17 -70.69 -28.07
N ILE A 5 -11.06 -70.02 -27.28
CA ILE A 5 -11.44 -68.64 -27.43
C ILE A 5 -10.49 -67.80 -26.57
N GLY A 6 -9.65 -66.99 -27.22
CA GLY A 6 -8.77 -66.05 -26.52
C GLY A 6 -9.54 -64.78 -26.11
N VAL A 7 -9.54 -64.51 -24.82
CA VAL A 7 -10.07 -63.26 -24.24
C VAL A 7 -8.95 -62.22 -24.19
N SER A 8 -9.03 -61.21 -25.05
CA SER A 8 -8.14 -60.01 -24.96
C SER A 8 -8.65 -59.04 -23.90
N ALA A 9 -7.90 -58.88 -22.84
CA ALA A 9 -8.16 -57.87 -21.80
C ALA A 9 -7.63 -56.51 -22.26
N LEU A 10 -8.52 -55.55 -22.50
CA LEU A 10 -8.19 -54.14 -22.70
C LEU A 10 -7.90 -53.50 -21.33
N VAL A 11 -6.64 -53.17 -21.10
CA VAL A 11 -6.22 -52.37 -19.92
C VAL A 11 -6.45 -50.89 -20.25
N GLY A 12 -7.54 -50.32 -19.74
CA GLY A 12 -7.80 -48.89 -19.81
C GLY A 12 -6.90 -48.10 -18.84
N VAL A 13 -5.96 -47.34 -19.37
CA VAL A 13 -5.16 -46.40 -18.55
C VAL A 13 -6.02 -45.15 -18.31
N ALA A 14 -6.52 -45.01 -17.10
CA ALA A 14 -7.19 -43.78 -16.67
C ALA A 14 -6.13 -42.68 -16.42
N LEU A 15 -6.08 -41.70 -17.32
CA LEU A 15 -5.32 -40.44 -17.11
C LEU A 15 -6.03 -39.61 -16.02
N ALA A 16 -5.51 -39.64 -14.81
CA ALA A 16 -5.92 -38.75 -13.75
C ALA A 16 -5.41 -37.33 -14.10
N SER A 17 -6.34 -36.43 -14.49
CA SER A 17 -6.03 -35.01 -14.63
C SER A 17 -5.70 -34.43 -13.24
N ILE A 18 -4.42 -34.16 -12.98
CA ILE A 18 -3.97 -33.46 -11.80
C ILE A 18 -4.34 -31.98 -12.02
N ALA A 19 -5.51 -31.56 -11.52
CA ALA A 19 -5.82 -30.13 -11.44
C ALA A 19 -4.81 -29.46 -10.53
N SER A 20 -3.93 -28.64 -11.09
CA SER A 20 -3.04 -27.80 -10.30
C SER A 20 -3.89 -26.94 -9.36
N PRO A 21 -3.56 -26.85 -8.06
CA PRO A 21 -4.32 -25.99 -7.14
C PRO A 21 -4.29 -24.57 -7.68
N VAL A 22 -5.46 -23.98 -7.91
CA VAL A 22 -5.57 -22.56 -8.23
C VAL A 22 -4.98 -21.81 -7.05
N SER A 23 -3.80 -21.19 -7.22
CA SER A 23 -3.17 -20.39 -6.19
C SER A 23 -4.16 -19.33 -5.69
N ALA A 24 -4.39 -19.27 -4.38
CA ALA A 24 -5.27 -18.30 -3.77
C ALA A 24 -4.85 -16.88 -4.17
N GLN A 25 -5.84 -16.02 -4.38
CA GLN A 25 -5.61 -14.62 -4.72
C GLN A 25 -4.94 -13.91 -3.53
N LYS A 26 -3.81 -13.26 -3.77
CA LYS A 26 -3.08 -12.49 -2.74
C LYS A 26 -3.90 -11.30 -2.28
N ARG A 27 -3.77 -10.93 -1.01
CA ARG A 27 -4.55 -9.89 -0.35
C ARG A 27 -3.68 -8.66 -0.15
N PHE A 28 -4.24 -7.49 -0.40
CA PHE A 28 -3.59 -6.20 -0.22
C PHE A 28 -4.39 -5.33 0.73
N LEU A 29 -3.72 -4.76 1.75
CA LEU A 29 -4.26 -3.79 2.70
C LEU A 29 -3.53 -2.45 2.56
N ALA A 30 -4.26 -1.38 2.28
CA ALA A 30 -3.74 -0.02 2.22
C ALA A 30 -4.25 0.79 3.41
N LEU A 31 -3.31 1.23 4.28
CA LEU A 31 -3.56 2.00 5.50
C LEU A 31 -3.15 3.44 5.29
N GLY A 32 -3.99 4.40 5.69
CA GLY A 32 -3.62 5.81 5.55
C GLY A 32 -4.73 6.83 5.81
N ASP A 33 -4.62 7.94 5.10
CA ASP A 33 -5.51 9.09 5.18
C ASP A 33 -6.10 9.45 3.78
N SER A 34 -6.38 10.74 3.54
CA SER A 34 -6.90 11.24 2.26
C SER A 34 -6.03 10.88 1.06
N TYR A 35 -4.72 10.81 1.22
CA TYR A 35 -3.80 10.41 0.17
C TYR A 35 -3.92 8.93 -0.20
N THR A 36 -4.36 8.09 0.72
CA THR A 36 -4.58 6.66 0.47
C THR A 36 -6.00 6.38 -0.03
N ILE A 37 -7.02 7.05 0.52
CA ILE A 37 -8.40 6.93 0.01
C ILE A 37 -8.55 7.52 -1.38
N GLY A 38 -7.62 8.40 -1.80
CA GLY A 38 -7.65 9.07 -3.10
C GLY A 38 -8.71 10.15 -3.17
N GLU A 39 -8.62 11.11 -2.24
CA GLU A 39 -9.53 12.27 -2.23
C GLU A 39 -9.50 13.00 -3.57
N GLY A 40 -10.68 13.32 -4.11
CA GLY A 40 -10.82 14.09 -5.34
C GLY A 40 -10.62 13.31 -6.65
N VAL A 41 -10.25 12.03 -6.62
CA VAL A 41 -10.16 11.17 -7.81
C VAL A 41 -11.19 10.05 -7.77
N THR A 42 -11.49 9.45 -8.92
CA THR A 42 -12.37 8.28 -9.01
C THR A 42 -11.72 7.05 -8.37
N GLU A 43 -12.51 6.06 -8.02
CA GLU A 43 -12.00 4.82 -7.41
C GLU A 43 -10.89 4.15 -8.26
N ALA A 44 -11.09 4.09 -9.57
CA ALA A 44 -10.11 3.49 -10.48
C ALA A 44 -8.78 4.26 -10.57
N GLU A 45 -8.77 5.53 -10.20
CA GLU A 45 -7.61 6.43 -10.23
C GLU A 45 -6.83 6.47 -8.91
N ARG A 46 -7.37 5.88 -7.82
CA ARG A 46 -6.66 5.76 -6.54
C ARG A 46 -5.40 4.93 -6.71
N TRP A 47 -4.29 5.39 -6.15
CA TRP A 47 -3.01 4.67 -6.32
C TRP A 47 -3.04 3.19 -5.85
N PRO A 48 -3.78 2.78 -4.77
CA PRO A 48 -3.83 1.36 -4.41
C PRO A 48 -4.53 0.51 -5.48
N VAL A 49 -5.54 1.07 -6.15
CA VAL A 49 -6.27 0.39 -7.25
C VAL A 49 -5.40 0.33 -8.51
N GLN A 50 -4.72 1.43 -8.85
CA GLN A 50 -3.75 1.46 -9.95
C GLN A 50 -2.62 0.44 -9.72
N LEU A 51 -2.11 0.31 -8.48
CA LEU A 51 -1.08 -0.65 -8.12
C LEU A 51 -1.53 -2.09 -8.39
N VAL A 52 -2.75 -2.44 -7.95
CA VAL A 52 -3.31 -3.77 -8.23
C VAL A 52 -3.37 -4.04 -9.72
N LYS A 53 -3.86 -3.10 -10.53
CA LYS A 53 -3.90 -3.23 -11.99
C LYS A 53 -2.50 -3.48 -12.57
N LYS A 54 -1.50 -2.71 -12.16
CA LYS A 54 -0.10 -2.86 -12.60
C LYS A 54 0.53 -4.19 -12.19
N LEU A 55 0.16 -4.74 -11.05
CA LEU A 55 0.61 -6.05 -10.57
C LEU A 55 -0.06 -7.17 -11.37
N GLN A 56 -1.35 -7.05 -11.68
CA GLN A 56 -2.08 -8.01 -12.51
C GLN A 56 -1.54 -8.05 -13.96
N GLU A 57 -1.14 -6.91 -14.52
CA GLU A 57 -0.45 -6.83 -15.82
C GLU A 57 0.91 -7.56 -15.83
N ARG A 58 1.44 -7.95 -14.65
CA ARG A 58 2.69 -8.73 -14.43
C ARG A 58 2.42 -10.16 -13.97
N ASP A 59 1.22 -10.67 -14.23
CA ASP A 59 0.76 -12.01 -13.87
C ASP A 59 0.76 -12.30 -12.36
N ILE A 60 0.71 -11.25 -11.51
CA ILE A 60 0.56 -11.39 -10.07
C ILE A 60 -0.92 -11.44 -9.74
N ARG A 61 -1.40 -12.59 -9.23
CA ARG A 61 -2.78 -12.78 -8.78
C ARG A 61 -3.03 -12.07 -7.45
N ILE A 62 -3.43 -10.81 -7.50
CA ILE A 62 -3.77 -9.99 -6.33
C ILE A 62 -5.21 -9.49 -6.46
N GLY A 63 -5.94 -9.45 -5.33
CA GLY A 63 -7.30 -8.95 -5.25
C GLY A 63 -7.37 -7.43 -5.20
N ALA A 64 -8.59 -6.90 -5.28
CA ALA A 64 -8.83 -5.49 -5.01
C ALA A 64 -8.27 -5.11 -3.64
N PRO A 65 -7.71 -3.89 -3.47
CA PRO A 65 -7.15 -3.46 -2.20
C PRO A 65 -8.26 -3.29 -1.18
N GLN A 66 -8.07 -3.82 0.04
CA GLN A 66 -8.82 -3.32 1.18
C GLN A 66 -8.19 -2.01 1.61
N ILE A 67 -8.98 -0.94 1.67
CA ILE A 67 -8.49 0.39 2.05
C ILE A 67 -9.09 0.73 3.42
N ILE A 68 -8.24 1.03 4.40
CA ILE A 68 -8.62 1.62 5.70
C ILE A 68 -7.96 2.99 5.74
N ALA A 69 -8.69 3.98 5.28
CA ALA A 69 -8.23 5.35 5.13
C ALA A 69 -9.41 6.30 5.03
N THR A 70 -9.28 7.48 5.61
CA THR A 70 -10.29 8.56 5.53
C THR A 70 -9.59 9.92 5.53
N THR A 71 -10.16 10.88 4.83
CA THR A 71 -9.70 12.27 4.78
C THR A 71 -9.58 12.87 6.18
N GLY A 72 -8.43 13.48 6.43
CA GLY A 72 -8.14 14.17 7.68
C GLY A 72 -7.58 13.31 8.81
N TRP A 73 -7.52 11.99 8.67
CA TRP A 73 -7.03 11.13 9.76
C TRP A 73 -5.58 11.37 10.13
N THR A 74 -5.35 11.42 11.43
CA THR A 74 -4.06 11.37 12.09
C THR A 74 -3.69 9.93 12.43
N THR A 75 -2.51 9.72 12.96
CA THR A 75 -2.01 8.40 13.36
C THR A 75 -2.92 7.68 14.35
N ASP A 76 -3.41 8.36 15.39
CA ASP A 76 -4.33 7.80 16.40
C ASP A 76 -5.73 7.52 15.84
N GLU A 77 -6.23 8.35 14.90
CA GLU A 77 -7.51 8.13 14.23
C GLU A 77 -7.45 6.91 13.31
N LEU A 78 -6.34 6.70 12.60
CA LEU A 78 -6.10 5.47 11.82
C LEU A 78 -5.99 4.23 12.73
N ASP A 79 -5.31 4.35 13.87
CA ASP A 79 -5.19 3.25 14.83
C ASP A 79 -6.55 2.77 15.34
N ALA A 80 -7.41 3.72 15.74
CA ALA A 80 -8.79 3.44 16.13
C ALA A 80 -9.63 2.82 15.00
N ALA A 81 -9.42 3.28 13.76
CA ALA A 81 -10.12 2.73 12.60
C ALA A 81 -9.72 1.29 12.27
N ILE A 82 -8.45 0.91 12.46
CA ILE A 82 -8.00 -0.47 12.33
C ILE A 82 -8.69 -1.35 13.38
N ASP A 83 -8.83 -0.87 14.63
CA ASP A 83 -9.58 -1.58 15.67
C ASP A 83 -11.05 -1.78 15.32
N ALA A 84 -11.69 -0.77 14.75
CA ALA A 84 -13.09 -0.84 14.33
C ALA A 84 -13.29 -1.79 13.13
N ALA A 85 -12.39 -1.74 12.14
CA ALA A 85 -12.47 -2.54 10.93
C ALA A 85 -12.10 -4.00 11.13
N ARG A 86 -11.28 -4.32 12.13
CA ARG A 86 -10.81 -5.69 12.48
C ARG A 86 -10.33 -6.49 11.27
N PRO A 87 -9.37 -5.97 10.48
CA PRO A 87 -8.87 -6.68 9.33
C PRO A 87 -8.23 -8.01 9.75
N ALA A 88 -8.59 -9.11 9.07
CA ALA A 88 -8.10 -10.44 9.43
C ALA A 88 -6.75 -10.72 8.74
N PRO A 89 -5.64 -10.91 9.48
CA PRO A 89 -4.35 -11.28 8.92
C PRO A 89 -4.35 -12.73 8.38
N PRO A 90 -3.32 -13.14 7.59
CA PRO A 90 -2.30 -12.28 7.02
C PRO A 90 -2.70 -11.65 5.67
N TYR A 91 -2.09 -10.49 5.36
CA TYR A 91 -2.07 -9.90 4.02
C TYR A 91 -0.70 -10.12 3.38
N GLU A 92 -0.66 -10.39 2.07
CA GLU A 92 0.60 -10.55 1.34
C GLU A 92 1.24 -9.22 0.97
N LEU A 93 0.48 -8.12 1.07
CA LEU A 93 0.98 -6.75 0.92
C LEU A 93 0.23 -5.83 1.88
N VAL A 94 0.98 -5.04 2.65
CA VAL A 94 0.44 -3.96 3.48
C VAL A 94 1.20 -2.67 3.17
N THR A 95 0.49 -1.57 2.94
CA THR A 95 1.11 -0.25 2.79
C THR A 95 0.65 0.68 3.90
N LEU A 96 1.55 1.55 4.38
CA LEU A 96 1.26 2.55 5.41
C LEU A 96 1.75 3.93 4.96
N LEU A 97 0.81 4.85 4.74
CA LEU A 97 1.04 6.25 4.41
C LEU A 97 0.19 7.11 5.34
N ILE A 98 0.79 7.71 6.37
CA ILE A 98 0.08 8.48 7.39
C ILE A 98 1.03 9.51 8.04
N GLY A 99 0.49 10.62 8.54
CA GLY A 99 1.20 11.60 9.35
C GLY A 99 1.12 13.03 8.83
N VAL A 100 0.61 13.26 7.61
CA VAL A 100 0.46 14.63 7.10
C VAL A 100 -0.49 15.45 7.98
N ASN A 101 -1.58 14.85 8.46
CA ASN A 101 -2.53 15.54 9.33
C ASN A 101 -1.99 15.79 10.73
N ASP A 102 -1.11 14.93 11.23
CA ASP A 102 -0.36 15.15 12.47
C ASP A 102 0.50 16.41 12.33
N GLN A 103 1.29 16.51 11.26
CA GLN A 103 2.11 17.69 10.95
C GLN A 103 1.24 18.95 10.73
N TYR A 104 0.16 18.84 9.94
CA TYR A 104 -0.72 19.96 9.63
C TYR A 104 -1.39 20.53 10.90
N ARG A 105 -1.78 19.66 11.84
CA ARG A 105 -2.37 20.03 13.13
C ARG A 105 -1.32 20.44 14.19
N GLY A 106 -0.04 20.46 13.85
CA GLY A 106 1.04 20.92 14.71
C GLY A 106 1.44 19.96 15.83
N ARG A 107 1.18 18.65 15.65
CA ARG A 107 1.71 17.64 16.58
C ARG A 107 3.22 17.57 16.51
N SER A 108 3.86 17.23 17.62
CA SER A 108 5.31 17.11 17.67
C SER A 108 5.83 15.88 16.93
N VAL A 109 7.08 15.95 16.48
CA VAL A 109 7.78 14.81 15.87
C VAL A 109 7.87 13.61 16.82
N ASP A 110 8.05 13.85 18.13
CA ASP A 110 8.13 12.79 19.14
C ASP A 110 6.78 12.11 19.38
N GLU A 111 5.69 12.87 19.38
CA GLU A 111 4.33 12.33 19.46
C GLU A 111 4.04 11.47 18.23
N TYR A 112 4.32 12.00 17.03
CA TYR A 112 4.20 11.25 15.79
C TYR A 112 5.02 9.95 15.82
N ARG A 113 6.29 10.01 16.24
CA ARG A 113 7.15 8.82 16.36
C ARG A 113 6.53 7.76 17.25
N THR A 114 5.98 8.16 18.39
CA THR A 114 5.36 7.22 19.34
C THR A 114 4.16 6.52 18.71
N GLN A 115 3.29 7.26 18.07
CA GLN A 115 2.07 6.73 17.44
C GLN A 115 2.39 5.94 16.15
N PHE A 116 3.33 6.43 15.34
CA PHE A 116 3.74 5.75 14.12
C PHE A 116 4.36 4.36 14.39
N LYS A 117 5.13 4.22 15.48
CA LYS A 117 5.64 2.92 15.94
C LYS A 117 4.50 1.92 16.17
N VAL A 118 3.43 2.33 16.84
CA VAL A 118 2.27 1.46 17.08
C VAL A 118 1.64 1.03 15.76
N LEU A 119 1.43 1.96 14.84
CA LEU A 119 0.86 1.65 13.52
C LEU A 119 1.75 0.73 12.69
N LEU A 120 3.06 0.90 12.75
CA LEU A 120 4.01 0.04 12.04
C LEU A 120 4.01 -1.39 12.60
N GLU A 121 3.94 -1.56 13.92
CA GLU A 121 3.76 -2.89 14.54
C GLU A 121 2.42 -3.54 14.13
N ARG A 122 1.36 -2.76 14.02
CA ARG A 122 0.07 -3.27 13.50
C ARG A 122 0.18 -3.69 12.05
N ALA A 123 0.84 -2.89 11.20
CA ALA A 123 1.06 -3.25 9.80
C ALA A 123 1.86 -4.56 9.67
N LEU A 124 2.90 -4.74 10.50
CA LEU A 124 3.66 -5.99 10.59
C LEU A 124 2.80 -7.17 11.03
N TYR A 125 1.98 -7.00 12.08
CA TYR A 125 1.06 -8.05 12.52
C TYR A 125 0.08 -8.44 11.38
N LEU A 126 -0.48 -7.46 10.69
CA LEU A 126 -1.42 -7.68 9.58
C LEU A 126 -0.73 -8.33 8.36
N ALA A 127 0.57 -8.13 8.21
CA ALA A 127 1.40 -8.80 7.20
C ALA A 127 1.88 -10.21 7.62
N GLY A 128 1.43 -10.73 8.78
CA GLY A 128 1.86 -12.02 9.32
C GLY A 128 3.26 -11.98 9.92
N MET A 129 3.70 -10.85 10.44
CA MET A 129 5.05 -10.58 10.97
C MET A 129 6.18 -10.72 9.92
N GLU A 130 5.85 -10.54 8.64
CA GLU A 130 6.81 -10.57 7.53
C GLU A 130 7.15 -9.15 7.06
N PRO A 131 8.31 -8.57 7.47
CA PRO A 131 8.66 -7.18 7.14
C PRO A 131 8.71 -6.90 5.64
N SER A 132 9.09 -7.89 4.85
CA SER A 132 9.15 -7.79 3.40
C SER A 132 7.80 -7.53 2.72
N ARG A 133 6.69 -7.81 3.42
CA ARG A 133 5.31 -7.57 2.95
C ARG A 133 4.78 -6.18 3.30
N VAL A 134 5.56 -5.39 4.04
CA VAL A 134 5.15 -4.04 4.45
C VAL A 134 5.96 -3.00 3.69
N ILE A 135 5.26 -1.97 3.17
CA ILE A 135 5.88 -0.81 2.53
C ILE A 135 5.37 0.45 3.23
N VAL A 136 6.27 1.17 3.86
CA VAL A 136 6.01 2.53 4.35
C VAL A 136 6.24 3.51 3.21
N VAL A 137 5.28 4.42 2.99
CA VAL A 137 5.36 5.46 1.96
C VAL A 137 5.54 6.80 2.65
N SER A 138 6.45 7.64 2.15
CA SER A 138 6.69 8.97 2.68
C SER A 138 5.47 9.88 2.53
N ILE A 139 5.36 10.88 3.41
CA ILE A 139 4.34 11.92 3.36
C ILE A 139 4.66 12.88 2.21
N PRO A 140 3.70 13.22 1.32
CA PRO A 140 3.90 14.24 0.29
C PRO A 140 4.03 15.63 0.88
N ASP A 141 4.75 16.53 0.20
CA ASP A 141 4.92 17.92 0.63
C ASP A 141 3.76 18.80 0.15
N TRP A 142 2.75 18.95 1.00
CA TRP A 142 1.63 19.85 0.70
C TRP A 142 2.00 21.34 0.68
N GLY A 143 3.12 21.70 1.30
CA GLY A 143 3.59 23.09 1.40
C GLY A 143 3.90 23.73 0.06
N VAL A 144 4.26 22.94 -0.95
CA VAL A 144 4.53 23.42 -2.31
C VAL A 144 3.29 23.56 -3.18
N THR A 145 2.17 22.92 -2.78
CA THR A 145 0.94 22.86 -3.58
C THR A 145 0.15 24.20 -3.58
N PRO A 146 -0.79 24.41 -4.52
CA PRO A 146 -1.65 25.60 -4.57
C PRO A 146 -2.51 25.80 -3.31
N PHE A 147 -2.79 24.74 -2.55
CA PHE A 147 -3.52 24.79 -1.28
C PHE A 147 -2.81 25.67 -0.24
N ASN A 148 -1.48 25.64 -0.22
CA ASN A 148 -0.70 26.44 0.73
C ASN A 148 -0.67 27.91 0.34
N ARG A 149 -1.57 28.69 0.91
CA ARG A 149 -1.66 30.15 0.67
C ARG A 149 -1.03 31.00 1.77
N ARG A 150 -0.71 30.41 2.93
CA ARG A 150 -0.38 31.19 4.15
C ARG A 150 0.87 30.74 4.90
N ARG A 151 1.25 29.46 4.80
CA ARG A 151 2.43 28.97 5.53
C ARG A 151 3.69 29.13 4.69
N ASP A 152 4.79 29.45 5.33
CA ASP A 152 6.10 29.45 4.68
C ASP A 152 6.41 28.04 4.15
N LYS A 153 6.63 27.94 2.84
CA LYS A 153 6.92 26.66 2.17
C LYS A 153 8.16 25.97 2.72
N ALA A 154 9.20 26.75 3.05
CA ALA A 154 10.44 26.19 3.60
C ALA A 154 10.24 25.66 5.03
N VAL A 155 9.34 26.26 5.81
CA VAL A 155 8.97 25.73 7.13
C VAL A 155 8.23 24.42 6.97
N VAL A 156 7.19 24.37 6.13
CA VAL A 156 6.42 23.14 5.90
C VAL A 156 7.34 22.03 5.37
N ALA A 157 8.22 22.33 4.40
CA ALA A 157 9.14 21.35 3.86
C ALA A 157 10.04 20.73 4.95
N ARG A 158 10.60 21.54 5.85
CA ARG A 158 11.43 21.03 6.96
C ARG A 158 10.62 20.17 7.95
N GLU A 159 9.38 20.55 8.23
CA GLU A 159 8.49 19.77 9.10
C GLU A 159 8.15 18.42 8.46
N ILE A 160 7.77 18.40 7.16
CA ILE A 160 7.52 17.16 6.41
C ILE A 160 8.77 16.28 6.36
N ASP A 161 9.94 16.86 6.13
CA ASP A 161 11.21 16.12 6.14
C ASP A 161 11.50 15.49 7.50
N ALA A 162 11.19 16.19 8.61
CA ALA A 162 11.35 15.64 9.96
C ALA A 162 10.41 14.46 10.23
N PHE A 163 9.15 14.53 9.78
CA PHE A 163 8.20 13.43 9.89
C PHE A 163 8.61 12.25 9.00
N ASN A 164 9.08 12.52 7.79
CA ASN A 164 9.58 11.49 6.87
C ASN A 164 10.89 10.84 7.37
N ALA A 165 11.73 11.57 8.07
CA ALA A 165 12.89 10.99 8.76
C ALA A 165 12.44 9.96 9.80
N VAL A 166 11.41 10.27 10.61
CA VAL A 166 10.86 9.33 11.59
C VAL A 166 10.35 8.06 10.93
N ASN A 167 9.45 8.17 9.93
CA ASN A 167 8.87 6.97 9.33
C ASN A 167 9.91 6.13 8.60
N ARG A 168 10.95 6.74 8.02
CA ARG A 168 12.09 6.06 7.41
C ARG A 168 12.95 5.32 8.43
N GLU A 169 13.29 5.99 9.55
CA GLU A 169 14.09 5.39 10.64
C GLU A 169 13.38 4.20 11.26
N GLU A 170 12.08 4.34 11.56
CA GLU A 170 11.28 3.27 12.17
C GLU A 170 11.08 2.08 11.21
N ALA A 171 10.91 2.35 9.90
CA ALA A 171 10.86 1.31 8.88
C ALA A 171 12.20 0.56 8.79
N ALA A 172 13.32 1.30 8.74
CA ALA A 172 14.66 0.70 8.68
C ALA A 172 14.97 -0.16 9.91
N ALA A 173 14.61 0.30 11.11
CA ALA A 173 14.82 -0.44 12.37
C ALA A 173 14.09 -1.79 12.40
N ARG A 174 13.03 -1.95 11.60
CA ARG A 174 12.22 -3.17 11.48
C ARG A 174 12.41 -3.92 10.16
N GLN A 175 13.40 -3.51 9.36
CA GLN A 175 13.68 -4.08 8.03
C GLN A 175 12.49 -4.00 7.06
N VAL A 176 11.62 -3.02 7.27
CA VAL A 176 10.47 -2.71 6.41
C VAL A 176 10.93 -1.85 5.23
N GLN A 177 10.37 -2.09 4.06
CA GLN A 177 10.64 -1.28 2.88
C GLN A 177 10.09 0.15 3.05
N TRP A 178 10.87 1.14 2.63
CA TRP A 178 10.47 2.55 2.64
C TRP A 178 10.57 3.14 1.24
N LEU A 179 9.52 3.87 0.83
CA LEU A 179 9.45 4.52 -0.47
C LEU A 179 9.31 6.03 -0.32
N ASP A 180 10.17 6.79 -0.98
CA ASP A 180 10.01 8.24 -1.12
C ASP A 180 9.12 8.61 -2.30
N ILE A 181 8.08 9.43 -2.02
CA ILE A 181 7.24 10.08 -3.03
C ILE A 181 7.20 11.61 -2.84
N THR A 182 7.88 12.12 -1.82
CA THR A 182 7.86 13.54 -1.45
C THR A 182 8.48 14.40 -2.54
N ASP A 183 9.54 13.92 -3.16
CA ASP A 183 10.23 14.59 -4.27
C ASP A 183 9.34 14.75 -5.52
N LEU A 184 8.42 13.81 -5.78
CA LEU A 184 7.46 13.91 -6.88
C LEU A 184 6.53 15.11 -6.70
N THR A 185 5.98 15.28 -5.48
CA THR A 185 5.12 16.42 -5.17
C THR A 185 5.88 17.74 -5.30
N ARG A 186 7.16 17.76 -4.87
CA ARG A 186 8.03 18.94 -4.99
C ARG A 186 8.38 19.28 -6.43
N ALA A 187 8.53 18.27 -7.28
CA ALA A 187 8.82 18.44 -8.71
C ALA A 187 7.61 18.94 -9.50
N GLU A 188 6.41 18.45 -9.15
CA GLU A 188 5.16 18.77 -9.85
C GLU A 188 4.07 19.28 -8.88
N PRO A 189 4.27 20.47 -8.26
CA PRO A 189 3.39 20.96 -7.20
C PRO A 189 1.95 21.28 -7.64
N THR A 190 1.70 21.38 -8.95
CA THR A 190 0.38 21.61 -9.54
C THR A 190 -0.30 20.35 -10.06
N ALA A 191 0.34 19.18 -9.92
CA ALA A 191 -0.25 17.90 -10.30
C ALA A 191 -1.25 17.40 -9.24
N VAL A 192 -2.22 18.24 -8.92
CA VAL A 192 -3.27 18.07 -7.91
C VAL A 192 -4.66 18.16 -8.56
N VAL A 193 -5.68 17.72 -7.83
CA VAL A 193 -7.09 17.90 -8.23
C VAL A 193 -7.55 19.33 -7.93
N ASP A 194 -8.83 19.66 -8.19
CA ASP A 194 -9.40 21.01 -8.12
C ASP A 194 -9.27 21.68 -6.74
N ASP A 195 -9.11 20.92 -5.66
CA ASP A 195 -8.90 21.47 -4.32
C ASP A 195 -7.50 22.08 -4.11
N GLY A 196 -6.60 21.85 -5.06
CA GLY A 196 -5.24 22.35 -5.04
C GLY A 196 -4.32 21.64 -4.04
N LEU A 197 -4.75 20.53 -3.43
CA LEU A 197 -4.02 19.79 -2.38
C LEU A 197 -3.75 18.34 -2.76
N HIS A 198 -4.83 17.59 -3.04
CA HIS A 198 -4.72 16.14 -3.23
C HIS A 198 -4.20 15.80 -4.62
N PRO A 199 -3.36 14.75 -4.74
CA PRO A 199 -2.74 14.38 -6.00
C PRO A 199 -3.76 14.07 -7.10
N SER A 200 -3.46 14.50 -8.32
CA SER A 200 -4.21 14.07 -9.49
C SER A 200 -4.01 12.59 -9.80
N ALA A 201 -4.87 12.01 -10.63
CA ALA A 201 -4.71 10.64 -11.13
C ALA A 201 -3.34 10.39 -11.77
N ALA A 202 -2.79 11.38 -12.48
CA ALA A 202 -1.46 11.31 -13.08
C ALA A 202 -0.33 11.26 -12.03
N MET A 203 -0.43 12.06 -10.96
CA MET A 203 0.52 12.01 -9.85
C MET A 203 0.43 10.65 -9.12
N TYR A 204 -0.78 10.14 -8.88
CA TYR A 204 -0.95 8.79 -8.31
C TYR A 204 -0.38 7.68 -9.21
N ALA A 205 -0.42 7.85 -10.54
CA ALA A 205 0.24 6.92 -11.46
C ALA A 205 1.76 6.93 -11.28
N GLN A 206 2.39 8.09 -11.06
CA GLN A 206 3.83 8.17 -10.77
C GLN A 206 4.19 7.50 -9.44
N TRP A 207 3.38 7.68 -8.39
CA TRP A 207 3.56 6.96 -7.13
C TRP A 207 3.48 5.44 -7.34
N THR A 208 2.50 5.01 -8.12
CA THR A 208 2.28 3.60 -8.46
C THR A 208 3.50 3.00 -9.19
N GLU A 209 4.07 3.69 -10.17
CA GLU A 209 5.26 3.21 -10.87
C GLU A 209 6.46 3.01 -9.92
N ARG A 210 6.62 3.86 -8.91
CA ARG A 210 7.66 3.68 -7.86
C ARG A 210 7.32 2.52 -6.90
N LEU A 211 6.05 2.29 -6.60
CA LEU A 211 5.60 1.22 -5.72
C LEU A 211 5.73 -0.17 -6.35
N VAL A 212 5.50 -0.28 -7.66
CA VAL A 212 5.46 -1.57 -8.38
C VAL A 212 6.67 -2.47 -8.09
N PRO A 213 7.94 -2.03 -8.21
CA PRO A 213 9.08 -2.92 -7.97
C PRO A 213 9.12 -3.46 -6.52
N LEU A 214 8.78 -2.65 -5.54
CA LEU A 214 8.74 -3.05 -4.13
C LEU A 214 7.60 -4.03 -3.87
N ALA A 215 6.42 -3.76 -4.41
CA ALA A 215 5.26 -4.65 -4.30
C ALA A 215 5.50 -6.00 -5.00
N VAL A 216 6.17 -6.01 -6.17
CA VAL A 216 6.57 -7.25 -6.85
C VAL A 216 7.54 -8.06 -5.99
N GLN A 217 8.51 -7.39 -5.34
CA GLN A 217 9.44 -8.05 -4.42
C GLN A 217 8.69 -8.67 -3.23
N ALA A 218 7.77 -7.91 -2.60
CA ALA A 218 6.96 -8.39 -1.48
C ALA A 218 6.10 -9.61 -1.84
N LEU A 219 5.55 -9.64 -3.05
CA LEU A 219 4.58 -10.64 -3.48
C LEU A 219 5.20 -11.90 -4.12
N ARG A 220 6.49 -11.93 -4.43
CA ARG A 220 7.19 -13.07 -5.03
C ARG A 220 7.95 -13.95 -4.04
N GLN A 221 7.89 -13.60 -2.76
CA GLN A 221 8.51 -14.37 -1.68
C GLN A 221 7.67 -15.56 -1.24
#